data_ccc5b9de5696436e7e0e319509ae272c
#
_entry.id   ccc5b9de5696436e7e0e319509ae272c
#
_cell.length_a   1.000
_cell.length_b   1.000
_cell.length_c   1.000
_cell.angle_alpha   90.00
_cell.angle_beta   90.00
_cell.angle_gamma   90.00
#
_symmetry.space_group_name_H-M   'P 1'
#
loop_
_entity.id
_entity.type
_entity.pdbx_description
1 polymer ?
#
loop_
_entity_poly.entity_id
_entity_poly.type
_entity_poly.pdbx_seq_one_letter_code
_entity_poly.pdbx_strand_id
1 'polypeptide(L)' 'MTKVIMHGCNGKMGQTITAMCKDDPEIEIVAGIDLYDGIKNDYQVFPNISVCDVKAD' A
#
# COMPACT_ATOMS: atom_id res chain seq x y z
N MET A 1 10.68 0.34 -12.51
CA MET A 1 9.61 -0.08 -11.56
C MET A 1 9.09 1.14 -10.83
N THR A 2 7.79 1.31 -10.82
CA THR A 2 7.15 2.43 -10.12
C THR A 2 6.86 2.03 -8.68
N LYS A 3 7.33 2.80 -7.73
CA LYS A 3 7.09 2.56 -6.31
C LYS A 3 5.89 3.38 -5.86
N VAL A 4 4.93 2.73 -5.25
CA VAL A 4 3.63 3.31 -4.92
C VAL A 4 3.37 3.18 -3.42
N ILE A 5 2.80 4.23 -2.83
CA ILE A 5 2.22 4.17 -1.49
C ILE A 5 0.69 4.12 -1.67
N MET A 6 0.09 3.06 -1.15
CA MET A 6 -1.35 2.85 -1.30
C MET A 6 -2.11 3.49 -0.15
N HIS A 7 -2.78 4.60 -0.39
CA HIS A 7 -3.60 5.29 0.60
C HIS A 7 -4.97 4.62 0.70
N GLY A 8 -5.38 4.25 1.90
CA GLY A 8 -6.60 3.48 2.11
C GLY A 8 -6.45 2.01 1.74
N CYS A 9 -5.25 1.45 1.96
CA CYS A 9 -4.88 0.12 1.46
C CYS A 9 -5.75 -1.02 1.99
N ASN A 10 -6.29 -0.89 3.20
CA ASN A 10 -7.12 -1.93 3.81
C ASN A 10 -8.62 -1.75 3.54
N GLY A 11 -8.99 -0.70 2.82
CA GLY A 11 -10.35 -0.56 2.32
C GLY A 11 -10.60 -1.52 1.17
N LYS A 12 -11.87 -1.64 0.79
CA LYS A 12 -12.28 -2.59 -0.26
C LYS A 12 -11.57 -2.31 -1.59
N MET A 13 -11.54 -1.05 -2.00
CA MET A 13 -10.86 -0.65 -3.24
C MET A 13 -9.35 -0.85 -3.15
N GLY A 14 -8.76 -0.51 -2.00
CA GLY A 14 -7.32 -0.67 -1.79
C GLY A 14 -6.88 -2.12 -1.89
N GLN A 15 -7.66 -3.03 -1.33
CA GLN A 15 -7.37 -4.46 -1.42
C GLN A 15 -7.45 -4.96 -2.87
N THR A 16 -8.43 -4.50 -3.62
CA THR A 16 -8.58 -4.85 -5.03
C THR A 16 -7.39 -4.36 -5.85
N ILE A 17 -6.99 -3.10 -5.65
CA ILE A 17 -5.86 -2.52 -6.36
C ILE A 17 -4.56 -3.23 -5.97
N THR A 18 -4.39 -3.56 -4.70
CA THR A 18 -3.22 -4.31 -4.22
C THR A 18 -3.10 -5.64 -4.95
N ALA A 19 -4.20 -6.36 -5.08
CA ALA A 19 -4.21 -7.65 -5.77
C ALA A 19 -3.85 -7.50 -7.25
N MET A 20 -4.34 -6.44 -7.89
CA MET A 20 -4.01 -6.16 -9.29
C MET A 20 -2.55 -5.81 -9.48
N CYS A 21 -1.99 -5.00 -8.59
CA CYS A 21 -0.59 -4.59 -8.67
C CYS A 21 0.37 -5.75 -8.43
N LYS A 22 -0.06 -6.75 -7.68
CA LYS A 22 0.76 -7.91 -7.39
C LYS A 22 1.18 -8.67 -8.65
N ASP A 23 0.34 -8.64 -9.68
CA ASP A 23 0.61 -9.30 -10.95
C ASP A 23 1.33 -8.40 -11.95
N ASP A 24 1.60 -7.13 -11.60
CA ASP A 24 2.25 -6.19 -12.50
C ASP A 24 3.71 -6.01 -12.10
N PRO A 25 4.67 -6.50 -12.92
CA PRO A 25 6.09 -6.42 -12.56
C PRO A 25 6.67 -5.00 -12.61
N GLU A 26 5.93 -4.04 -13.16
CA GLU A 26 6.40 -2.66 -13.26
C GLU A 26 5.93 -1.78 -12.11
N ILE A 27 5.07 -2.31 -11.23
CA ILE A 27 4.52 -1.56 -10.10
C ILE A 27 4.85 -2.31 -8.81
N GLU A 28 5.38 -1.58 -7.84
CA GLU A 28 5.63 -2.12 -6.50
C GLU A 28 4.95 -1.25 -5.46
N ILE A 29 4.09 -1.84 -4.65
CA ILE A 29 3.52 -1.14 -3.49
C ILE A 29 4.50 -1.29 -2.34
N VAL A 30 5.16 -0.19 -1.97
CA VAL A 30 6.21 -0.22 -0.95
C VAL A 30 5.68 0.08 0.45
N ALA A 31 4.50 0.65 0.56
CA ALA A 31 3.86 0.92 1.85
C ALA A 31 2.37 1.18 1.63
N GLY A 32 1.61 1.09 2.70
CA GLY A 32 0.20 1.43 2.70
C GLY A 32 -0.14 2.39 3.83
N ILE A 33 -1.19 3.18 3.66
CA ILE A 33 -1.70 4.11 4.66
C ILE A 33 -3.15 3.74 4.95
N ASP A 34 -3.44 3.38 6.19
CA ASP A 34 -4.81 3.11 6.62
C ASP A 34 -4.87 3.10 8.14
N LEU A 35 -5.97 3.60 8.69
CA LEU A 35 -6.21 3.53 10.13
C LEU A 35 -6.57 2.11 10.58
N TYR A 36 -7.16 1.33 9.68
CA TYR A 36 -7.51 -0.07 9.96
C TYR A 36 -6.34 -0.97 9.58
N ASP A 37 -5.74 -1.61 10.57
CA ASP A 37 -4.56 -2.47 10.37
C ASP A 37 -4.85 -3.95 10.60
N GLY A 38 -6.13 -4.34 10.60
CA GLY A 38 -6.53 -5.72 10.82
C GLY A 38 -6.28 -6.66 9.65
N ILE A 39 -5.82 -6.14 8.51
CA ILE A 39 -5.53 -6.93 7.31
C ILE A 39 -4.03 -7.04 7.12
N LYS A 40 -3.56 -8.26 6.92
CA LYS A 40 -2.15 -8.52 6.69
C LYS A 40 -1.81 -8.29 5.21
N ASN A 41 -0.87 -7.39 4.98
CA ASN A 41 -0.39 -7.05 3.63
C ASN A 41 1.07 -7.44 3.48
N ASP A 42 1.54 -7.51 2.24
CA ASP A 42 2.94 -7.79 1.93
C ASP A 42 3.84 -6.58 2.14
N TYR A 43 3.26 -5.44 2.45
CA TYR A 43 3.97 -4.19 2.72
C TYR A 43 3.55 -3.65 4.08
N GLN A 44 4.36 -2.74 4.62
CA GLN A 44 4.06 -2.14 5.91
C GLN A 44 2.94 -1.12 5.79
N VAL A 45 2.00 -1.15 6.74
CA VAL A 45 0.88 -0.22 6.79
C VAL A 45 1.10 0.78 7.92
N PHE A 46 0.94 2.06 7.61
CA PHE A 46 1.09 3.15 8.56
C PHE A 46 -0.27 3.81 8.83
N PRO A 47 -0.50 4.34 10.03
CA PRO A 47 -1.79 4.96 10.35
C PRO A 47 -2.05 6.28 9.63
N ASN A 48 -0.99 6.98 9.23
CA ASN A 48 -1.11 8.19 8.44
C ASN A 48 0.20 8.47 7.71
N ILE A 49 0.15 9.38 6.73
CA ILE A 49 1.30 9.68 5.90
C ILE A 49 2.45 10.35 6.66
N SER A 50 2.13 11.03 7.77
CA SER A 50 3.16 11.72 8.57
C SER A 50 4.17 10.79 9.19
N VAL A 51 3.78 9.55 9.48
CA VAL A 51 4.67 8.55 10.09
C VAL A 51 5.24 7.58 9.07
N CYS A 52 4.86 7.71 7.81
CA CYS A 52 5.39 6.88 6.73
C CYS A 52 6.72 7.44 6.28
N ASP A 53 7.79 6.70 6.53
CA ASP A 53 9.13 7.10 6.13
C ASP A 53 9.60 6.41 4.84
N VAL A 54 8.73 5.67 4.20
CA VAL A 54 9.03 4.99 2.95
C VAL A 54 8.85 5.97 1.79
N LYS A 55 9.81 5.96 0.88
CA LYS A 55 9.77 6.85 -0.28
C LYS A 55 9.13 6.15 -1.47
N ALA A 56 8.32 6.90 -2.20
CA ALA A 56 7.66 6.43 -3.41
C ALA A 56 7.91 7.41 -4.56
N ASP A 57 7.60 6.98 -5.75
CA ASP A 57 7.73 7.82 -6.95
C ASP A 57 6.57 8.79 -7.13
#